data_deaf141a577ff42857611dee139c8d7f
#
_entry.id   deaf141a577ff42857611dee139c8d7f
#
_cell.length_a   1.000
_cell.length_b   1.000
_cell.length_c   1.000
_cell.angle_alpha   90.00
_cell.angle_beta   90.00
_cell.angle_gamma   90.00
#
_symmetry.space_group_name_H-M   'P 1'
#
loop_
_entity.id
_entity.type
_entity.pdbx_description
1 polymer ?
#
loop_
_entity_poly.entity_id
_entity_poly.type
_entity_poly.pdbx_seq_one_letter_code
_entity_poly.pdbx_strand_id
1 'polypeptide(L)'
;RAWRARLAEERPVERIINRTALVATIAIALLAGLLVRLPALALGEDWYYVRFAPMIVMLALTTYFWRAHRDSRLLIDGLTLTAVAAAWVSFLPGETDSVVMALLHLPIVFWALLGLSYTGTGWRNAETRIDFVRYNGELVILTALVGLGGMVFSGMTVALFELALGNRGD
;
A
#
# COMPACT_ATOMS: atom_id res chain seq x y z
N ARG A 1 -20.12 8.14 -35.26
CA ARG A 1 -19.48 9.48 -35.14
C ARG A 1 -19.20 9.85 -33.68
N ALA A 2 -20.06 9.49 -32.73
CA ALA A 2 -19.88 9.76 -31.30
C ALA A 2 -18.63 9.05 -30.69
N TRP A 3 -18.24 7.89 -31.19
CA TRP A 3 -17.05 7.14 -30.75
C TRP A 3 -15.74 7.88 -31.06
N ARG A 4 -15.64 8.47 -32.25
CA ARG A 4 -14.45 9.24 -32.66
C ARG A 4 -14.31 10.54 -31.86
N ALA A 5 -15.40 11.14 -31.43
CA ALA A 5 -15.38 12.32 -30.57
C ALA A 5 -14.84 11.98 -29.18
N ARG A 6 -15.21 10.83 -28.59
CA ARG A 6 -14.67 10.36 -27.30
C ARG A 6 -13.19 10.05 -27.37
N LEU A 7 -12.71 9.40 -28.45
CA LEU A 7 -11.29 9.12 -28.63
C LEU A 7 -10.45 10.37 -28.89
N ALA A 8 -11.06 11.43 -29.46
CA ALA A 8 -10.38 12.71 -29.65
C ALA A 8 -10.31 13.54 -28.35
N GLU A 9 -11.18 13.25 -27.38
CA GLU A 9 -11.22 13.91 -26.07
C GLU A 9 -10.29 13.23 -25.05
N GLU A 10 -9.82 12.01 -25.32
CA GLU A 10 -8.69 11.41 -24.64
C GLU A 10 -7.41 12.14 -25.07
N ARG A 11 -7.22 13.33 -24.50
CA ARG A 11 -5.91 13.98 -24.60
C ARG A 11 -4.88 12.97 -24.14
N PRO A 12 -3.80 12.74 -24.91
CA PRO A 12 -2.68 12.02 -24.39
C PRO A 12 -2.29 12.74 -23.12
N VAL A 13 -2.49 12.09 -21.98
CA VAL A 13 -1.96 12.59 -20.71
C VAL A 13 -0.46 12.42 -20.84
N GLU A 14 0.19 13.35 -21.51
CA GLU A 14 1.58 13.67 -21.23
C GLU A 14 1.60 14.10 -19.75
N ARG A 15 1.58 13.11 -18.87
CA ARG A 15 2.01 13.32 -17.51
C ARG A 15 3.47 13.73 -17.62
N ILE A 16 3.69 15.02 -17.69
CA ILE A 16 5.00 15.60 -17.34
C ILE A 16 5.24 15.03 -15.95
N ILE A 17 6.08 13.99 -15.89
CA ILE A 17 6.44 13.34 -14.64
C ILE A 17 7.10 14.44 -13.83
N ASN A 18 6.35 15.01 -12.91
CA ASN A 18 6.87 16.05 -12.03
C ASN A 18 7.97 15.38 -11.19
N ARG A 19 9.23 15.70 -11.50
CA ARG A 19 10.41 15.11 -10.85
C ARG A 19 10.34 15.21 -9.34
N THR A 20 9.80 16.32 -8.82
CA THR A 20 9.58 16.51 -7.37
C THR A 20 8.54 15.55 -6.81
N ALA A 21 7.47 15.26 -7.55
CA ALA A 21 6.46 14.28 -7.13
C ALA A 21 7.05 12.87 -7.15
N LEU A 22 7.80 12.51 -8.20
CA LEU A 22 8.45 11.22 -8.30
C LEU A 22 9.45 10.99 -7.16
N VAL A 23 10.36 11.94 -6.92
CA VAL A 23 11.37 11.86 -5.85
C VAL A 23 10.68 11.70 -4.48
N ALA A 24 9.62 12.45 -4.23
CA ALA A 24 8.89 12.33 -2.96
C ALA A 24 8.17 10.98 -2.83
N THR A 25 7.59 10.44 -3.89
CA THR A 25 6.96 9.12 -3.86
C THR A 25 8.01 8.04 -3.58
N ILE A 26 9.16 8.11 -4.22
CA ILE A 26 10.30 7.20 -3.96
C ILE A 26 10.76 7.35 -2.50
N ALA A 27 10.90 8.57 -1.99
CA ALA A 27 11.30 8.81 -0.60
C ALA A 27 10.29 8.21 0.41
N ILE A 28 8.98 8.39 0.18
CA ILE A 28 7.93 7.78 1.01
C ILE A 28 8.02 6.26 0.97
N ALA A 29 8.21 5.67 -0.22
CA ALA A 29 8.33 4.23 -0.37
C ALA A 29 9.59 3.67 0.33
N LEU A 30 10.73 4.35 0.20
CA LEU A 30 11.97 3.96 0.87
C LEU A 30 11.84 4.08 2.40
N LEU A 31 11.27 5.16 2.90
CA LEU A 31 11.02 5.32 4.34
C LEU A 31 10.07 4.26 4.88
N ALA A 32 9.00 3.94 4.15
CA ALA A 32 8.10 2.85 4.52
C ALA A 32 8.84 1.50 4.54
N GLY A 33 9.65 1.20 3.53
CA GLY A 33 10.48 -0.01 3.49
C GLY A 33 11.47 -0.10 4.66
N LEU A 34 12.12 1.01 5.02
CA LEU A 34 13.00 1.08 6.19
C LEU A 34 12.24 0.86 7.50
N LEU A 35 11.06 1.47 7.66
CA LEU A 35 10.20 1.29 8.82
C LEU A 35 9.70 -0.16 8.94
N VAL A 36 9.47 -0.84 7.83
CA VAL A 36 9.12 -2.26 7.85
C VAL A 36 10.31 -3.10 8.28
N ARG A 37 11.50 -2.84 7.74
CA ARG A 37 12.67 -3.74 7.90
C ARG A 37 13.45 -3.52 9.19
N LEU A 38 13.77 -2.26 9.54
CA LEU A 38 14.70 -1.98 10.63
C LEU A 38 14.18 -2.40 12.01
N PRO A 39 12.93 -2.07 12.42
CA PRO A 39 12.43 -2.49 13.72
C PRO A 39 12.22 -4.01 13.82
N ALA A 40 11.91 -4.67 12.71
CA ALA A 40 11.72 -6.13 12.67
C ALA A 40 12.99 -6.89 13.07
N LEU A 41 14.18 -6.35 12.74
CA LEU A 41 15.46 -6.94 13.14
C LEU A 41 15.69 -6.95 14.66
N ALA A 42 15.10 -5.96 15.37
CA ALA A 42 15.26 -5.82 16.82
C ALA A 42 14.12 -6.49 17.62
N LEU A 43 12.90 -6.47 17.09
CA LEU A 43 11.68 -6.89 17.81
C LEU A 43 11.23 -8.31 17.47
N GLY A 44 11.81 -8.94 16.45
CA GLY A 44 11.36 -10.21 15.91
C GLY A 44 10.34 -10.04 14.77
N GLU A 45 10.61 -10.76 13.66
CA GLU A 45 9.87 -10.55 12.41
C GLU A 45 8.39 -10.93 12.54
N ASP A 46 8.08 -12.10 13.12
CA ASP A 46 6.72 -12.62 13.24
C ASP A 46 5.82 -11.71 14.08
N TRP A 47 6.36 -11.21 15.20
CA TRP A 47 5.61 -10.30 16.08
C TRP A 47 5.39 -8.94 15.44
N TYR A 48 6.42 -8.41 14.77
CA TYR A 48 6.40 -7.06 14.23
C TYR A 48 5.56 -6.92 12.98
N TYR A 49 5.74 -7.79 11.99
CA TYR A 49 5.07 -7.66 10.70
C TYR A 49 3.56 -7.79 10.81
N VAL A 50 3.08 -8.75 11.56
CA VAL A 50 1.63 -8.97 11.71
C VAL A 50 0.94 -7.78 12.35
N ARG A 51 1.64 -7.08 13.25
CA ARG A 51 1.08 -5.95 14.00
C ARG A 51 1.23 -4.61 13.29
N PHE A 52 2.38 -4.33 12.72
CA PHE A 52 2.73 -2.99 12.27
C PHE A 52 2.78 -2.80 10.75
N ALA A 53 2.94 -3.86 9.94
CA ALA A 53 3.01 -3.72 8.50
C ALA A 53 1.77 -3.03 7.89
N PRO A 54 0.52 -3.36 8.26
CA PRO A 54 -0.67 -2.66 7.74
C PRO A 54 -0.67 -1.17 8.08
N MET A 55 -0.17 -0.80 9.26
CA MET A 55 -0.11 0.60 9.70
C MET A 55 0.92 1.40 8.92
N ILE A 56 2.09 0.80 8.63
CA ILE A 56 3.15 1.45 7.85
C ILE A 56 2.67 1.73 6.42
N VAL A 57 1.98 0.76 5.81
CA VAL A 57 1.36 0.94 4.50
C VAL A 57 0.32 2.06 4.54
N MET A 58 -0.56 2.07 5.56
CA MET A 58 -1.56 3.12 5.75
C MET A 58 -0.91 4.50 5.91
N LEU A 59 0.14 4.60 6.71
CA LEU A 59 0.88 5.85 6.91
C LEU A 59 1.51 6.36 5.62
N ALA A 60 2.12 5.47 4.84
CA ALA A 60 2.72 5.80 3.55
C ALA A 60 1.68 6.32 2.55
N LEU A 61 0.54 5.63 2.44
CA LEU A 61 -0.55 6.03 1.55
C LEU A 61 -1.22 7.34 2.01
N THR A 62 -1.45 7.52 3.31
CA THR A 62 -1.99 8.78 3.85
C THR A 62 -1.06 9.95 3.55
N THR A 63 0.25 9.76 3.72
CA THR A 63 1.26 10.78 3.40
C THR A 63 1.27 11.10 1.90
N TYR A 64 1.13 10.08 1.06
CA TYR A 64 1.03 10.24 -0.39
C TYR A 64 -0.22 11.06 -0.78
N PHE A 65 -1.40 10.71 -0.26
CA PHE A 65 -2.64 11.43 -0.58
C PHE A 65 -2.67 12.84 0.00
N TRP A 66 -2.15 13.04 1.21
CA TRP A 66 -1.97 14.39 1.75
C TRP A 66 -1.15 15.27 0.81
N ARG A 67 -0.05 14.73 0.30
CA ARG A 67 0.78 15.47 -0.65
C ARG A 67 0.04 15.83 -1.94
N ALA A 68 -0.83 14.94 -2.42
CA ALA A 68 -1.62 15.15 -3.62
C ALA A 68 -2.73 16.21 -3.42
N HIS A 69 -3.41 16.17 -2.29
CA HIS A 69 -4.56 17.04 -1.99
C HIS A 69 -4.20 18.27 -1.14
N ARG A 70 -3.05 18.28 -0.48
CA ARG A 70 -2.57 19.31 0.45
C ARG A 70 -3.55 19.66 1.58
N ASP A 71 -4.37 18.72 1.99
CA ASP A 71 -5.30 18.88 3.09
C ASP A 71 -4.65 18.40 4.40
N SER A 72 -4.27 19.37 5.25
CA SER A 72 -3.60 19.07 6.53
C SER A 72 -4.48 18.29 7.50
N ARG A 73 -5.81 18.36 7.37
CA ARG A 73 -6.73 17.56 8.21
C ARG A 73 -6.59 16.08 7.92
N LEU A 74 -6.52 15.70 6.64
CA LEU A 74 -6.32 14.30 6.25
C LEU A 74 -5.03 13.71 6.83
N LEU A 75 -3.96 14.51 6.87
CA LEU A 75 -2.71 14.08 7.47
C LEU A 75 -2.84 13.90 8.99
N ILE A 76 -3.43 14.88 9.67
CA ILE A 76 -3.60 14.84 11.13
C ILE A 76 -4.49 13.65 11.52
N ASP A 77 -5.62 13.47 10.86
CA ASP A 77 -6.55 12.38 11.11
C ASP A 77 -5.88 11.00 10.87
N GLY A 78 -5.18 10.86 9.75
CA GLY A 78 -4.45 9.65 9.42
C GLY A 78 -3.32 9.31 10.39
N LEU A 79 -2.52 10.33 10.79
CA LEU A 79 -1.46 10.16 11.78
C LEU A 79 -2.02 9.80 13.16
N THR A 80 -3.05 10.51 13.61
CA THR A 80 -3.71 10.27 14.90
C THR A 80 -4.24 8.86 14.97
N LEU A 81 -4.95 8.43 13.93
CA LEU A 81 -5.54 7.10 13.87
C LEU A 81 -4.48 6.00 13.82
N THR A 82 -3.41 6.21 13.02
CA THR A 82 -2.29 5.27 12.98
C THR A 82 -1.60 5.18 14.33
N ALA A 83 -1.40 6.30 15.03
CA ALA A 83 -0.81 6.33 16.37
C ALA A 83 -1.68 5.62 17.41
N VAL A 84 -2.99 5.87 17.38
CA VAL A 84 -3.94 5.17 18.28
C VAL A 84 -3.96 3.67 18.02
N ALA A 85 -4.01 3.26 16.76
CA ALA A 85 -3.96 1.85 16.38
C ALA A 85 -2.63 1.20 16.79
N ALA A 86 -1.50 1.87 16.58
CA ALA A 86 -0.18 1.37 16.97
C ALA A 86 -0.08 1.21 18.49
N ALA A 87 -0.54 2.20 19.26
CA ALA A 87 -0.61 2.10 20.71
C ALA A 87 -1.48 0.92 21.15
N TRP A 88 -2.69 0.81 20.60
CA TRP A 88 -3.61 -0.28 20.94
C TRP A 88 -3.02 -1.66 20.66
N VAL A 89 -2.46 -1.86 19.47
CA VAL A 89 -1.86 -3.15 19.06
C VAL A 89 -0.64 -3.51 19.90
N SER A 90 0.13 -2.50 20.36
CA SER A 90 1.29 -2.73 21.22
C SER A 90 0.93 -3.28 22.60
N PHE A 91 -0.28 -2.97 23.10
CA PHE A 91 -0.80 -3.44 24.38
C PHE A 91 -1.60 -4.75 24.28
N LEU A 92 -1.81 -5.29 23.08
CA LEU A 92 -2.50 -6.57 22.94
C LEU A 92 -1.68 -7.68 23.60
N PRO A 93 -2.30 -8.51 24.47
CA PRO A 93 -1.63 -9.66 25.07
C PRO A 93 -1.19 -10.63 23.96
N GLY A 94 -0.37 -11.61 24.34
CA GLY A 94 0.19 -12.58 23.41
C GLY A 94 -0.82 -13.25 22.49
N GLU A 95 -0.40 -14.22 21.73
CA GLU A 95 -1.20 -14.88 20.68
C GLU A 95 -2.42 -15.60 21.22
N THR A 96 -3.57 -14.94 21.18
CA THR A 96 -4.88 -15.51 21.43
C THR A 96 -5.75 -15.40 20.19
N ASP A 97 -6.73 -16.29 20.02
CA ASP A 97 -7.64 -16.27 18.87
C ASP A 97 -8.31 -14.91 18.67
N SER A 98 -8.64 -14.23 19.77
CA SER A 98 -9.21 -12.88 19.74
C SER A 98 -8.26 -11.84 19.20
N VAL A 99 -6.96 -11.94 19.51
CA VAL A 99 -5.91 -11.05 18.97
C VAL A 99 -5.71 -11.30 17.49
N VAL A 100 -5.65 -12.56 17.07
CA VAL A 100 -5.55 -12.93 15.65
C VAL A 100 -6.72 -12.34 14.86
N MET A 101 -7.94 -12.50 15.35
CA MET A 101 -9.15 -11.92 14.74
C MET A 101 -9.08 -10.39 14.67
N ALA A 102 -8.64 -9.73 15.73
CA ALA A 102 -8.48 -8.28 15.75
C ALA A 102 -7.47 -7.81 14.70
N LEU A 103 -6.32 -8.49 14.59
CA LEU A 103 -5.27 -8.18 13.61
C LEU A 103 -5.70 -8.44 12.18
N LEU A 104 -6.52 -9.47 11.92
CA LEU A 104 -7.11 -9.73 10.60
C LEU A 104 -8.09 -8.65 10.15
N HIS A 105 -8.80 -8.01 11.07
CA HIS A 105 -9.74 -6.93 10.75
C HIS A 105 -9.06 -5.57 10.60
N LEU A 106 -7.87 -5.40 11.16
CA LEU A 106 -7.13 -4.14 11.12
C LEU A 106 -6.88 -3.61 9.70
N PRO A 107 -6.43 -4.42 8.72
CA PRO A 107 -6.29 -3.98 7.33
C PRO A 107 -7.60 -3.50 6.71
N ILE A 108 -8.73 -4.11 7.05
CA ILE A 108 -10.06 -3.72 6.55
C ILE A 108 -10.44 -2.34 7.08
N VAL A 109 -10.21 -2.11 8.38
CA VAL A 109 -10.44 -0.80 9.01
C VAL A 109 -9.57 0.26 8.36
N PHE A 110 -8.27 -0.02 8.18
CA PHE A 110 -7.36 0.91 7.51
C PHE A 110 -7.73 1.17 6.06
N TRP A 111 -8.19 0.17 5.34
CA TRP A 111 -8.69 0.35 3.99
C TRP A 111 -9.93 1.27 3.92
N ALA A 112 -10.89 1.11 4.83
CA ALA A 112 -12.06 2.00 4.91
C ALA A 112 -11.64 3.45 5.23
N LEU A 113 -10.68 3.62 6.14
CA LEU A 113 -10.14 4.93 6.50
C LEU A 113 -9.34 5.57 5.36
N LEU A 114 -8.61 4.76 4.58
CA LEU A 114 -7.96 5.21 3.36
C LEU A 114 -8.99 5.73 2.37
N GLY A 115 -10.15 5.09 2.25
CA GLY A 115 -11.27 5.56 1.44
C GLY A 115 -11.76 6.94 1.86
N LEU A 116 -11.89 7.19 3.17
CA LEU A 116 -12.23 8.51 3.69
C LEU A 116 -11.12 9.53 3.40
N SER A 117 -9.87 9.16 3.57
CA SER A 117 -8.71 10.02 3.25
C SER A 117 -8.63 10.35 1.77
N TYR A 118 -8.93 9.39 0.89
CA TYR A 118 -8.95 9.58 -0.56
C TYR A 118 -10.08 10.52 -0.99
N THR A 119 -11.28 10.33 -0.45
CA THR A 119 -12.48 11.10 -0.83
C THR A 119 -12.53 12.47 -0.17
N GLY A 120 -11.87 12.66 0.98
CA GLY A 120 -11.86 13.91 1.74
C GLY A 120 -13.26 14.42 2.03
N THR A 121 -13.50 15.71 1.78
CA THR A 121 -14.82 16.35 1.95
C THR A 121 -15.87 15.85 0.95
N GLY A 122 -15.43 15.21 -0.13
CA GLY A 122 -16.30 14.64 -1.18
C GLY A 122 -16.88 13.26 -0.86
N TRP A 123 -16.67 12.70 0.33
CA TRP A 123 -17.11 11.35 0.69
C TRP A 123 -18.63 11.07 0.51
N ARG A 124 -19.46 12.13 0.54
CA ARG A 124 -20.90 12.04 0.26
C ARG A 124 -21.25 12.04 -1.23
N ASN A 125 -20.30 12.43 -2.09
CA ASN A 125 -20.49 12.42 -3.54
C ASN A 125 -20.29 11.01 -4.10
N ALA A 126 -21.25 10.55 -4.89
CA ALA A 126 -21.21 9.22 -5.51
C ALA A 126 -20.03 9.09 -6.50
N GLU A 127 -19.72 10.13 -7.27
CA GLU A 127 -18.62 10.12 -8.24
C GLU A 127 -17.28 9.90 -7.55
N THR A 128 -17.00 10.63 -6.47
CA THR A 128 -15.74 10.50 -5.72
C THR A 128 -15.58 9.11 -5.10
N ARG A 129 -16.69 8.49 -4.67
CA ARG A 129 -16.66 7.10 -4.17
C ARG A 129 -16.38 6.10 -5.28
N ILE A 130 -16.94 6.32 -6.47
CA ILE A 130 -16.68 5.48 -7.64
C ILE A 130 -15.22 5.59 -8.07
N ASP A 131 -14.63 6.79 -8.02
CA ASP A 131 -13.21 7.00 -8.32
C ASP A 131 -12.31 6.25 -7.33
N PHE A 132 -12.68 6.21 -6.03
CA PHE A 132 -11.96 5.40 -5.05
C PHE A 132 -12.06 3.89 -5.36
N VAL A 133 -13.23 3.40 -5.75
CA VAL A 133 -13.41 1.99 -6.15
C VAL A 133 -12.58 1.66 -7.38
N ARG A 134 -12.58 2.56 -8.38
CA ARG A 134 -11.75 2.42 -9.59
C ARG A 134 -10.27 2.38 -9.23
N TYR A 135 -9.81 3.30 -8.40
CA TYR A 135 -8.43 3.33 -7.91
C TYR A 135 -8.02 2.01 -7.24
N ASN A 136 -8.89 1.44 -6.37
CA ASN A 136 -8.63 0.15 -5.76
C ASN A 136 -8.56 -0.98 -6.78
N GLY A 137 -9.45 -0.98 -7.78
CA GLY A 137 -9.42 -1.96 -8.87
C GLY A 137 -8.11 -1.90 -9.65
N GLU A 138 -7.66 -0.71 -10.02
CA GLU A 138 -6.38 -0.51 -10.70
C GLU A 138 -5.20 -0.96 -9.83
N LEU A 139 -5.22 -0.61 -8.54
CA LEU A 139 -4.19 -1.01 -7.58
C LEU A 139 -4.10 -2.54 -7.45
N VAL A 140 -5.23 -3.23 -7.33
CA VAL A 140 -5.27 -4.70 -7.24
C VAL A 140 -4.72 -5.34 -8.51
N ILE A 141 -5.12 -4.85 -9.68
CA ILE A 141 -4.62 -5.37 -10.97
C ILE A 141 -3.10 -5.17 -11.08
N LEU A 142 -2.60 -3.97 -10.79
CA LEU A 142 -1.17 -3.69 -10.85
C LEU A 142 -0.39 -4.53 -9.85
N THR A 143 -0.89 -4.68 -8.61
CA THR A 143 -0.26 -5.50 -7.58
C THR A 143 -0.24 -6.98 -8.00
N ALA A 144 -1.33 -7.49 -8.56
CA ALA A 144 -1.39 -8.86 -9.07
C ALA A 144 -0.38 -9.08 -10.21
N LEU A 145 -0.29 -8.15 -11.16
CA LEU A 145 0.66 -8.25 -12.28
C LEU A 145 2.11 -8.23 -11.80
N VAL A 146 2.45 -7.33 -10.88
CA VAL A 146 3.80 -7.25 -10.29
C VAL A 146 4.10 -8.51 -9.49
N GLY A 147 3.14 -8.99 -8.70
CA GLY A 147 3.28 -10.22 -7.91
C GLY A 147 3.48 -11.45 -8.77
N LEU A 148 2.68 -11.62 -9.81
CA LEU A 148 2.82 -12.72 -10.77
C LEU A 148 4.16 -12.66 -11.51
N GLY A 149 4.57 -11.48 -11.97
CA GLY A 149 5.87 -11.27 -12.60
C GLY A 149 7.02 -11.63 -11.65
N GLY A 150 6.93 -11.19 -10.40
CA GLY A 150 7.90 -11.53 -9.36
C GLY A 150 7.96 -13.03 -9.07
N MET A 151 6.82 -13.73 -8.98
CA MET A 151 6.76 -15.18 -8.78
C MET A 151 7.41 -15.94 -9.94
N VAL A 152 7.09 -15.57 -11.18
CA VAL A 152 7.69 -16.18 -12.38
C VAL A 152 9.21 -15.98 -12.38
N PHE A 153 9.65 -14.75 -12.15
CA PHE A 153 11.08 -14.43 -12.13
C PHE A 153 11.82 -15.21 -11.03
N SER A 154 11.27 -15.22 -9.82
CA SER A 154 11.84 -15.96 -8.69
C SER A 154 11.87 -17.48 -8.95
N GLY A 155 10.80 -18.03 -9.48
CA GLY A 155 10.70 -19.44 -9.83
C GLY A 155 11.73 -19.84 -10.91
N MET A 156 11.88 -19.03 -11.96
CA MET A 156 12.93 -19.26 -12.97
C MET A 156 14.32 -19.18 -12.38
N THR A 157 14.57 -18.24 -11.49
CA THR A 157 15.87 -18.08 -10.83
C THR A 157 16.20 -19.30 -9.99
N VAL A 158 15.27 -19.76 -9.16
CA VAL A 158 15.45 -20.98 -8.35
C VAL A 158 15.70 -22.20 -9.24
N ALA A 159 14.90 -22.39 -10.28
CA ALA A 159 15.07 -23.53 -11.21
C ALA A 159 16.43 -23.51 -11.91
N LEU A 160 16.94 -22.35 -12.31
CA LEU A 160 18.28 -22.22 -12.90
C LEU A 160 19.38 -22.54 -11.90
N PHE A 161 19.23 -22.11 -10.63
CA PHE A 161 20.19 -22.46 -9.58
C PHE A 161 20.18 -23.95 -9.28
N GLU A 162 19.04 -24.60 -9.21
CA GLU A 162 18.93 -26.05 -9.02
C GLU A 162 19.59 -26.83 -10.16
N LEU A 163 19.36 -26.41 -11.41
CA LEU A 163 20.03 -27.00 -12.58
C LEU A 163 21.55 -26.82 -12.53
N ALA A 164 22.02 -25.64 -12.14
CA ALA A 164 23.44 -25.32 -12.11
C ALA A 164 24.18 -26.04 -10.95
N LEU A 165 23.50 -26.22 -9.82
CA LEU A 165 24.08 -26.86 -8.62
C LEU A 165 23.84 -28.38 -8.61
N GLY A 166 22.68 -28.87 -9.08
CA GLY A 166 22.36 -30.28 -9.17
C GLY A 166 23.25 -31.08 -10.15
N ASN A 167 23.84 -30.41 -11.14
CA ASN A 167 24.78 -31.00 -12.11
C ASN A 167 26.22 -31.10 -11.58
N ARG A 168 26.47 -30.76 -10.31
CA ARG A 168 27.79 -30.88 -9.66
C ARG A 168 27.89 -32.04 -8.68
N GLY A 169 26.87 -32.88 -8.56
CA GLY A 169 26.74 -33.96 -7.60
C GLY A 169 26.95 -35.37 -8.14
N ASP A 170 27.31 -35.54 -9.45
CA ASP A 170 27.63 -36.84 -10.06
C ASP A 170 29.09 -36.93 -10.48
#